data_68c2ee086dd0e7d70267237b41e0f07d
#
_entry.id   68c2ee086dd0e7d70267237b41e0f07d
#
_cell.length_a   1.000
_cell.length_b   1.000
_cell.length_c   1.000
_cell.angle_alpha   90.00
_cell.angle_beta   90.00
_cell.angle_gamma   90.00
#
_symmetry.space_group_name_H-M   'P 1'
#
loop_
_entity.id
_entity.type
_entity.pdbx_description
1 polymer ?
#
loop_
_entity_poly.entity_id
_entity_poly.type
_entity_poly.pdbx_seq_one_letter_code
_entity_poly.pdbx_strand_id
1 'polypeptide(L)'
;MNPASISFVRSLRLSDYPSGSAITFHDGKFFVTGDDATTIQVLDKDLKPDTSIPISDYPEKRIPKPIKPDYEASAMMMLDGKPTLAILGSASTAARKKLLLLPMDVPMPRPVSFPTDVFITRLLAAGIREINLEGMTMIGDRVVIANRGNLAYQENHLILTTPGFWLHQDTASFAVCRPDVSAFINGFTGLSDIAYLPDRDLLFLSFSTEDTTNAYDDGTIGLSYIAWISKPAGKLSGPTCKPDGMIVLRDVSPAFNGQKIEGLCATPGPDDSVTLHLVADNDSGDTGLFELRLV
;
A
#
# COMPACT_ATOMS: atom_id res chain seq x y z
N MET A 1 15.87 -15.13 0.28
CA MET A 1 16.68 -14.79 -0.92
C MET A 1 17.05 -13.33 -0.79
N ASN A 2 18.31 -12.97 -0.81
CA ASN A 2 18.68 -11.57 -1.00
C ASN A 2 18.76 -11.38 -2.51
N PRO A 3 18.00 -10.45 -3.11
CA PRO A 3 18.13 -10.19 -4.54
C PRO A 3 19.56 -9.80 -4.85
N ALA A 4 20.16 -10.50 -5.82
CA ALA A 4 21.56 -10.28 -6.22
C ALA A 4 21.69 -8.99 -7.05
N SER A 5 20.61 -8.58 -7.75
CA SER A 5 20.55 -7.34 -8.51
C SER A 5 19.12 -6.83 -8.63
N ILE A 6 18.99 -5.51 -8.78
CA ILE A 6 17.73 -4.84 -9.07
C ILE A 6 17.92 -3.94 -10.29
N SER A 7 17.03 -4.05 -11.25
CA SER A 7 17.09 -3.28 -12.49
C SER A 7 15.77 -2.61 -12.80
N PHE A 8 15.83 -1.42 -13.36
CA PHE A 8 14.69 -0.70 -13.91
C PHE A 8 14.27 -1.33 -15.25
N VAL A 9 12.98 -1.61 -15.41
CA VAL A 9 12.43 -2.19 -16.64
C VAL A 9 11.80 -1.12 -17.51
N ARG A 10 10.81 -0.39 -16.97
CA ARG A 10 10.09 0.66 -17.68
C ARG A 10 9.32 1.57 -16.72
N SER A 11 8.90 2.73 -17.27
CA SER A 11 7.87 3.58 -16.66
C SER A 11 6.76 3.89 -17.66
N LEU A 12 5.56 4.05 -17.16
CA LEU A 12 4.36 4.41 -17.89
C LEU A 12 3.63 5.53 -17.15
N ARG A 13 2.66 6.17 -17.80
CA ARG A 13 1.85 7.24 -17.23
C ARG A 13 0.37 7.01 -17.52
N LEU A 14 -0.45 7.07 -16.49
CA LEU A 14 -1.90 7.07 -16.60
C LEU A 14 -2.38 8.52 -16.56
N SER A 15 -2.46 9.16 -17.72
CA SER A 15 -2.76 10.60 -17.84
C SER A 15 -4.18 10.98 -17.43
N ASP A 16 -5.10 10.03 -17.45
CA ASP A 16 -6.51 10.25 -17.12
C ASP A 16 -6.90 9.73 -15.73
N TYR A 17 -5.94 9.25 -14.96
CA TYR A 17 -6.15 8.69 -13.63
C TYR A 17 -5.23 9.38 -12.61
N PRO A 18 -5.74 10.39 -11.89
CA PRO A 18 -4.96 11.12 -10.89
C PRO A 18 -4.83 10.34 -9.60
N SER A 19 -3.82 10.72 -8.78
CA SER A 19 -3.68 10.34 -7.38
C SER A 19 -3.67 8.83 -7.12
N GLY A 20 -3.01 8.05 -7.99
CA GLY A 20 -2.83 6.62 -7.75
C GLY A 20 -2.01 6.36 -6.49
N SER A 21 -2.59 5.64 -5.51
CA SER A 21 -2.04 5.42 -4.17
C SER A 21 -1.79 3.94 -3.86
N ALA A 22 -2.55 3.01 -4.44
CA ALA A 22 -2.35 1.58 -4.23
C ALA A 22 -2.46 0.78 -5.54
N ILE A 23 -1.80 -0.38 -5.59
CA ILE A 23 -1.85 -1.31 -6.72
C ILE A 23 -1.92 -2.76 -6.23
N THR A 24 -2.88 -3.52 -6.74
CA THR A 24 -3.04 -4.95 -6.42
C THR A 24 -3.13 -5.78 -7.70
N PHE A 25 -2.50 -6.96 -7.71
CA PHE A 25 -2.56 -7.89 -8.83
C PHE A 25 -3.48 -9.07 -8.52
N HIS A 26 -4.37 -9.40 -9.45
CA HIS A 26 -5.22 -10.59 -9.38
C HIS A 26 -5.65 -11.03 -10.77
N ASP A 27 -5.59 -12.36 -11.02
CA ASP A 27 -6.05 -13.01 -12.25
C ASP A 27 -5.60 -12.32 -13.55
N GLY A 28 -4.30 -11.99 -13.62
CA GLY A 28 -3.68 -11.40 -14.81
C GLY A 28 -3.97 -9.91 -15.02
N LYS A 29 -4.60 -9.24 -14.05
CA LYS A 29 -4.93 -7.81 -14.08
C LYS A 29 -4.38 -7.08 -12.87
N PHE A 30 -4.09 -5.79 -13.07
CA PHE A 30 -3.75 -4.87 -11.99
C PHE A 30 -4.92 -3.95 -11.70
N PHE A 31 -5.13 -3.68 -10.42
CA PHE A 31 -6.17 -2.80 -9.90
C PHE A 31 -5.47 -1.63 -9.21
N VAL A 32 -5.51 -0.46 -9.84
CA VAL A 32 -4.94 0.78 -9.29
C VAL A 32 -6.06 1.56 -8.60
N THR A 33 -5.86 1.87 -7.34
CA THR A 33 -6.76 2.69 -6.53
C THR A 33 -6.14 4.07 -6.35
N GLY A 34 -6.94 5.13 -6.48
CA GLY A 34 -6.53 6.49 -6.16
C GLY A 34 -7.16 6.96 -4.85
N ASP A 35 -6.46 7.80 -4.13
CA ASP A 35 -6.82 8.31 -2.80
C ASP A 35 -8.15 9.10 -2.83
N ASP A 36 -8.39 9.82 -3.93
CA ASP A 36 -9.58 10.63 -4.16
C ASP A 36 -10.40 10.19 -5.40
N ALA A 37 -10.03 9.07 -6.03
CA ALA A 37 -10.69 8.59 -7.24
C ALA A 37 -12.08 8.01 -6.97
N THR A 38 -12.98 8.18 -7.93
CA THR A 38 -14.33 7.58 -7.90
C THR A 38 -14.41 6.21 -8.54
N THR A 39 -13.30 5.76 -9.15
CA THR A 39 -13.19 4.44 -9.80
C THR A 39 -11.86 3.79 -9.44
N ILE A 40 -11.79 2.46 -9.56
CA ILE A 40 -10.54 1.71 -9.63
C ILE A 40 -10.18 1.59 -11.11
N GLN A 41 -8.95 1.91 -11.48
CA GLN A 41 -8.45 1.66 -12.82
C GLN A 41 -7.97 0.21 -12.93
N VAL A 42 -8.56 -0.54 -13.85
CA VAL A 42 -8.11 -1.90 -14.16
C VAL A 42 -7.15 -1.83 -15.34
N LEU A 43 -5.98 -2.47 -15.19
CA LEU A 43 -4.97 -2.56 -16.22
C LEU A 43 -4.76 -4.02 -16.61
N ASP A 44 -4.38 -4.24 -17.87
CA ASP A 44 -3.94 -5.56 -18.33
C ASP A 44 -2.53 -5.91 -17.79
N LYS A 45 -2.04 -7.10 -18.14
CA LYS A 45 -0.69 -7.59 -17.76
C LYS A 45 0.45 -6.70 -18.27
N ASP A 46 0.21 -5.90 -19.29
CA ASP A 46 1.18 -4.97 -19.87
C ASP A 46 1.07 -3.55 -19.28
N LEU A 47 0.27 -3.40 -18.20
CA LEU A 47 -0.06 -2.14 -17.51
C LEU A 47 -0.81 -1.14 -18.40
N LYS A 48 -1.53 -1.60 -19.40
CA LYS A 48 -2.39 -0.75 -20.24
C LYS A 48 -3.80 -0.69 -19.66
N PRO A 49 -4.44 0.49 -19.69
CA PRO A 49 -5.83 0.62 -19.27
C PRO A 49 -6.76 -0.35 -20.05
N ASP A 50 -7.54 -1.13 -19.30
CA ASP A 50 -8.52 -2.08 -19.82
C ASP A 50 -9.95 -1.59 -19.54
N THR A 51 -10.28 -1.38 -18.26
CA THR A 51 -11.61 -0.93 -17.82
C THR A 51 -11.49 -0.17 -16.49
N SER A 52 -12.62 0.31 -15.97
CA SER A 52 -12.71 0.91 -14.64
C SER A 52 -13.89 0.36 -13.85
N ILE A 53 -13.75 0.27 -12.53
CA ILE A 53 -14.79 -0.19 -11.62
C ILE A 53 -15.24 0.99 -10.76
N PRO A 54 -16.51 1.43 -10.84
CA PRO A 54 -17.02 2.50 -9.99
C PRO A 54 -17.02 2.10 -8.50
N ILE A 55 -16.53 3.00 -7.66
CA ILE A 55 -16.49 2.82 -6.19
C ILE A 55 -17.15 3.95 -5.41
N SER A 56 -17.61 4.99 -6.11
CA SER A 56 -18.30 6.14 -5.52
C SER A 56 -19.35 6.68 -6.49
N ASP A 57 -20.44 7.21 -5.93
CA ASP A 57 -21.49 7.92 -6.67
C ASP A 57 -21.19 9.42 -6.82
N TYR A 58 -20.00 9.88 -6.40
CA TYR A 58 -19.60 11.27 -6.56
C TYR A 58 -19.51 11.64 -8.05
N PRO A 59 -20.10 12.78 -8.49
CA PRO A 59 -20.31 13.06 -9.92
C PRO A 59 -19.02 13.40 -10.71
N GLU A 60 -17.96 13.81 -10.01
CA GLU A 60 -16.68 14.18 -10.63
C GLU A 60 -15.67 13.02 -10.51
N LYS A 61 -14.60 13.06 -11.29
CA LYS A 61 -13.54 12.04 -11.25
C LYS A 61 -12.78 12.04 -9.91
N ARG A 62 -12.69 13.19 -9.24
CA ARG A 62 -11.96 13.37 -7.97
C ARG A 62 -12.90 13.84 -6.86
N ILE A 63 -12.78 13.21 -5.71
CA ILE A 63 -13.51 13.57 -4.50
C ILE A 63 -12.71 14.64 -3.75
N PRO A 64 -13.30 15.79 -3.38
CA PRO A 64 -12.60 16.88 -2.70
C PRO A 64 -11.95 16.45 -1.38
N LYS A 65 -10.74 16.96 -1.10
CA LYS A 65 -9.90 16.61 0.07
C LYS A 65 -10.63 16.54 1.43
N PRO A 66 -11.59 17.44 1.77
CA PRO A 66 -12.29 17.36 3.06
C PRO A 66 -13.21 16.14 3.23
N ILE A 67 -13.68 15.54 2.14
CA ILE A 67 -14.68 14.45 2.16
C ILE A 67 -14.18 13.18 1.48
N LYS A 68 -12.98 13.17 0.86
CA LYS A 68 -12.43 12.00 0.21
C LYS A 68 -12.21 10.86 1.20
N PRO A 69 -12.41 9.61 0.79
CA PRO A 69 -12.15 8.45 1.63
C PRO A 69 -10.66 8.19 1.83
N ASP A 70 -9.79 8.81 1.02
CA ASP A 70 -8.34 8.71 1.11
C ASP A 70 -7.89 7.25 1.07
N TYR A 71 -8.24 6.55 -0.01
CA TYR A 71 -7.94 5.12 -0.17
C TYR A 71 -6.46 4.91 -0.50
N GLU A 72 -5.68 4.45 0.50
CA GLU A 72 -4.22 4.35 0.41
C GLU A 72 -3.71 2.91 0.41
N ALA A 73 -4.52 1.95 0.87
CA ALA A 73 -4.09 0.57 1.00
C ALA A 73 -5.03 -0.38 0.29
N SER A 74 -4.50 -1.36 -0.44
CA SER A 74 -5.32 -2.40 -1.06
C SER A 74 -4.69 -3.78 -0.96
N ALA A 75 -5.54 -4.81 -0.83
CA ALA A 75 -5.10 -6.21 -0.83
C ALA A 75 -6.16 -7.14 -1.41
N MET A 76 -5.72 -8.19 -2.10
CA MET A 76 -6.58 -9.31 -2.44
C MET A 76 -6.70 -10.25 -1.24
N MET A 77 -7.93 -10.55 -0.85
CA MET A 77 -8.25 -11.47 0.25
C MET A 77 -9.18 -12.57 -0.22
N MET A 78 -9.09 -13.74 0.41
CA MET A 78 -10.11 -14.78 0.26
C MET A 78 -11.10 -14.66 1.42
N LEU A 79 -12.32 -14.18 1.15
CA LEU A 79 -13.40 -14.07 2.13
C LEU A 79 -14.48 -15.08 1.78
N ASP A 80 -14.77 -16.02 2.69
CA ASP A 80 -15.74 -17.12 2.47
C ASP A 80 -15.48 -17.90 1.17
N GLY A 81 -14.21 -18.12 0.84
CA GLY A 81 -13.77 -18.83 -0.37
C GLY A 81 -13.88 -18.02 -1.67
N LYS A 82 -14.14 -16.70 -1.59
CA LYS A 82 -14.26 -15.81 -2.75
C LYS A 82 -13.17 -14.76 -2.78
N PRO A 83 -12.55 -14.52 -3.95
CA PRO A 83 -11.59 -13.43 -4.08
C PRO A 83 -12.29 -12.09 -3.88
N THR A 84 -11.77 -11.28 -2.98
CA THR A 84 -12.31 -9.97 -2.63
C THR A 84 -11.18 -8.95 -2.59
N LEU A 85 -11.29 -7.88 -3.36
CA LEU A 85 -10.39 -6.75 -3.25
C LEU A 85 -10.84 -5.89 -2.06
N ALA A 86 -9.99 -5.79 -1.07
CA ALA A 86 -10.18 -4.93 0.10
C ALA A 86 -9.38 -3.65 -0.08
N ILE A 87 -10.00 -2.50 0.17
CA ILE A 87 -9.40 -1.17 0.03
C ILE A 87 -9.65 -0.41 1.33
N LEU A 88 -8.59 0.12 1.92
CA LEU A 88 -8.64 0.79 3.23
C LEU A 88 -8.27 2.25 3.08
N GLY A 89 -9.07 3.14 3.68
CA GLY A 89 -8.73 4.54 3.79
C GLY A 89 -7.62 4.78 4.81
N SER A 90 -6.90 5.90 4.71
CA SER A 90 -5.80 6.27 5.60
C SER A 90 -6.19 6.35 7.09
N ALA A 91 -7.49 6.49 7.37
CA ALA A 91 -8.08 6.67 8.70
C ALA A 91 -7.57 7.91 9.47
N SER A 92 -6.84 8.83 8.81
CA SER A 92 -6.30 10.07 9.40
C SER A 92 -7.38 11.07 9.83
N THR A 93 -8.57 11.00 9.22
CA THR A 93 -9.75 11.79 9.60
C THR A 93 -11.00 10.92 9.70
N ALA A 94 -12.11 11.44 10.22
CA ALA A 94 -13.36 10.69 10.34
C ALA A 94 -13.90 10.21 8.98
N ALA A 95 -13.78 11.02 7.91
CA ALA A 95 -14.24 10.66 6.57
C ALA A 95 -13.44 9.47 5.97
N ARG A 96 -12.21 9.26 6.42
CA ARG A 96 -11.24 8.31 5.91
C ARG A 96 -11.21 6.96 6.65
N LYS A 97 -12.01 6.80 7.72
CA LYS A 97 -12.11 5.56 8.51
C LYS A 97 -13.06 4.56 7.87
N LYS A 98 -12.70 4.09 6.67
CA LYS A 98 -13.53 3.18 5.86
C LYS A 98 -12.71 2.05 5.27
N LEU A 99 -13.31 0.87 5.28
CA LEU A 99 -12.87 -0.29 4.47
C LEU A 99 -13.92 -0.52 3.39
N LEU A 100 -13.47 -0.66 2.14
CA LEU A 100 -14.29 -1.02 1.01
C LEU A 100 -13.96 -2.44 0.58
N LEU A 101 -14.98 -3.27 0.37
CA LEU A 101 -14.84 -4.64 -0.11
C LEU A 101 -15.52 -4.79 -1.47
N LEU A 102 -14.80 -5.35 -2.44
CA LEU A 102 -15.30 -5.65 -3.77
C LEU A 102 -15.16 -7.14 -4.06
N PRO A 103 -16.27 -7.92 -4.13
CA PRO A 103 -16.23 -9.30 -4.59
C PRO A 103 -15.75 -9.37 -6.03
N MET A 104 -14.67 -10.12 -6.30
CA MET A 104 -14.06 -10.21 -7.63
C MET A 104 -14.51 -11.44 -8.44
N ASP A 105 -15.38 -12.26 -7.87
CA ASP A 105 -16.00 -13.45 -8.51
C ASP A 105 -17.22 -13.11 -9.38
N VAL A 106 -17.53 -11.82 -9.57
CA VAL A 106 -18.69 -11.35 -10.35
C VAL A 106 -18.25 -10.36 -11.43
N PRO A 107 -18.91 -10.33 -12.61
CA PRO A 107 -18.52 -9.47 -13.72
C PRO A 107 -18.60 -7.96 -13.43
N MET A 108 -19.52 -7.55 -12.55
CA MET A 108 -19.71 -6.16 -12.14
C MET A 108 -19.73 -6.07 -10.61
N PRO A 109 -18.56 -6.00 -9.97
CA PRO A 109 -18.47 -5.93 -8.52
C PRO A 109 -19.10 -4.63 -7.99
N ARG A 110 -19.91 -4.76 -6.95
CA ARG A 110 -20.45 -3.63 -6.23
C ARG A 110 -19.72 -3.49 -4.89
N PRO A 111 -19.19 -2.31 -4.59
CA PRO A 111 -18.48 -2.09 -3.34
C PRO A 111 -19.44 -2.13 -2.14
N VAL A 112 -18.96 -2.74 -1.04
CA VAL A 112 -19.61 -2.71 0.26
C VAL A 112 -18.68 -2.00 1.23
N SER A 113 -19.15 -0.93 1.87
CA SER A 113 -18.35 -0.13 2.79
C SER A 113 -18.61 -0.48 4.25
N PHE A 114 -17.53 -0.56 5.03
CA PHE A 114 -17.56 -0.80 6.48
C PHE A 114 -16.81 0.33 7.20
N PRO A 115 -17.34 0.85 8.33
CA PRO A 115 -16.59 1.77 9.19
C PRO A 115 -15.46 1.02 9.89
N THR A 116 -14.40 1.72 10.29
CA THR A 116 -13.26 1.17 11.03
C THR A 116 -12.98 1.89 12.35
N ASP A 117 -13.88 2.77 12.78
CA ASP A 117 -13.70 3.69 13.92
C ASP A 117 -13.30 3.02 15.22
N VAL A 118 -13.95 1.90 15.57
CA VAL A 118 -13.69 1.18 16.82
C VAL A 118 -12.31 0.53 16.78
N PHE A 119 -11.94 -0.09 15.66
CA PHE A 119 -10.61 -0.68 15.47
C PHE A 119 -9.52 0.38 15.58
N ILE A 120 -9.69 1.52 14.89
CA ILE A 120 -8.77 2.67 14.95
C ILE A 120 -8.64 3.22 16.37
N THR A 121 -9.74 3.36 17.10
CA THR A 121 -9.71 3.80 18.51
C THR A 121 -8.86 2.87 19.38
N ARG A 122 -8.93 1.55 19.15
CA ARG A 122 -8.12 0.56 19.87
C ARG A 122 -6.63 0.64 19.51
N LEU A 123 -6.30 0.92 18.26
CA LEU A 123 -4.90 1.14 17.84
C LEU A 123 -4.29 2.36 18.55
N LEU A 124 -5.05 3.46 18.63
CA LEU A 124 -4.63 4.65 19.38
C LEU A 124 -4.45 4.34 20.88
N ALA A 125 -5.38 3.60 21.48
CA ALA A 125 -5.29 3.17 22.87
C ALA A 125 -4.10 2.22 23.14
N ALA A 126 -3.64 1.48 22.12
CA ALA A 126 -2.45 0.63 22.18
C ALA A 126 -1.12 1.39 22.02
N GLY A 127 -1.16 2.72 21.84
CA GLY A 127 0.01 3.58 21.84
C GLY A 127 0.48 4.06 20.46
N ILE A 128 -0.21 3.73 19.36
CA ILE A 128 0.05 4.36 18.07
C ILE A 128 -0.45 5.80 18.15
N ARG A 129 0.47 6.76 18.03
CA ARG A 129 0.16 8.18 18.32
C ARG A 129 -0.65 8.86 17.24
N GLU A 130 -0.42 8.47 15.99
CA GLU A 130 -1.13 9.00 14.82
C GLU A 130 -1.39 7.86 13.84
N ILE A 131 -2.60 7.86 13.29
CA ILE A 131 -3.01 6.85 12.31
C ILE A 131 -2.93 7.47 10.90
N ASN A 132 -2.17 6.80 10.05
CA ASN A 132 -2.10 7.02 8.61
C ASN A 132 -1.83 5.68 7.94
N LEU A 133 -2.91 4.96 7.58
CA LEU A 133 -2.82 3.62 6.99
C LEU A 133 -2.52 3.74 5.50
N GLU A 134 -1.37 3.22 5.06
CA GLU A 134 -0.84 3.43 3.71
C GLU A 134 -0.69 2.14 2.91
N GLY A 135 -0.68 0.98 3.56
CA GLY A 135 -0.49 -0.29 2.86
C GLY A 135 -1.21 -1.45 3.53
N MET A 136 -1.54 -2.46 2.74
CA MET A 136 -2.18 -3.67 3.25
C MET A 136 -1.78 -4.90 2.42
N THR A 137 -1.56 -6.03 3.09
CA THR A 137 -1.31 -7.31 2.43
C THR A 137 -1.77 -8.48 3.27
N MET A 138 -1.82 -9.68 2.68
CA MET A 138 -2.08 -10.94 3.38
C MET A 138 -0.78 -11.73 3.55
N ILE A 139 -0.49 -12.18 4.77
CA ILE A 139 0.60 -13.15 5.05
C ILE A 139 -0.02 -14.35 5.75
N GLY A 140 -0.17 -15.45 5.02
CA GLY A 140 -0.92 -16.61 5.50
C GLY A 140 -2.38 -16.25 5.77
N ASP A 141 -2.82 -16.48 7.00
CA ASP A 141 -4.17 -16.17 7.50
C ASP A 141 -4.30 -14.79 8.16
N ARG A 142 -3.27 -13.95 8.08
CA ARG A 142 -3.26 -12.63 8.72
C ARG A 142 -3.31 -11.50 7.72
N VAL A 143 -4.04 -10.46 8.06
CA VAL A 143 -3.96 -9.15 7.44
C VAL A 143 -2.82 -8.38 8.08
N VAL A 144 -1.92 -7.84 7.28
CA VAL A 144 -0.88 -6.91 7.72
C VAL A 144 -1.20 -5.55 7.14
N ILE A 145 -1.26 -4.53 8.00
CA ILE A 145 -1.57 -3.15 7.63
C ILE A 145 -0.37 -2.29 7.98
N ALA A 146 0.09 -1.48 7.04
CA ALA A 146 1.15 -0.50 7.26
C ALA A 146 0.56 0.81 7.79
N ASN A 147 1.11 1.33 8.88
CA ASN A 147 0.83 2.67 9.39
C ASN A 147 2.08 3.52 9.25
N ARG A 148 1.97 4.62 8.53
CA ARG A 148 3.03 5.58 8.26
C ARG A 148 3.18 6.56 9.43
N GLY A 149 4.40 6.78 9.87
CA GLY A 149 4.75 7.90 10.74
C GLY A 149 5.04 9.18 9.95
N ASN A 150 5.34 10.27 10.67
CA ASN A 150 5.76 11.56 10.11
C ASN A 150 6.85 12.21 10.98
N LEU A 151 7.26 13.43 10.68
CA LEU A 151 8.35 14.10 11.42
C LEU A 151 8.00 14.40 12.89
N ALA A 152 6.72 14.53 13.25
CA ALA A 152 6.30 14.70 14.64
C ALA A 152 6.27 13.37 15.39
N TYR A 153 5.93 12.28 14.70
CA TYR A 153 5.83 10.92 15.24
C TYR A 153 6.58 9.95 14.34
N GLN A 154 7.90 9.84 14.52
CA GLN A 154 8.84 9.11 13.66
C GLN A 154 8.80 7.59 13.89
N GLU A 155 7.61 7.00 13.89
CA GLU A 155 7.41 5.58 14.09
C GLU A 155 6.47 5.00 13.02
N ASN A 156 6.99 4.11 12.18
CA ASN A 156 6.18 3.29 11.30
C ASN A 156 5.76 2.01 12.02
N HIS A 157 4.58 1.49 11.68
CA HIS A 157 4.07 0.26 12.30
C HIS A 157 3.56 -0.71 11.23
N LEU A 158 3.78 -1.99 11.44
CA LEU A 158 3.09 -3.09 10.80
C LEU A 158 2.09 -3.65 11.82
N ILE A 159 0.80 -3.55 11.51
CA ILE A 159 -0.31 -3.98 12.35
C ILE A 159 -0.79 -5.31 11.80
N LEU A 160 -0.63 -6.39 12.59
CA LEU A 160 -1.05 -7.73 12.21
C LEU A 160 -2.40 -8.00 12.86
N THR A 161 -3.41 -8.33 12.06
CA THR A 161 -4.76 -8.66 12.56
C THR A 161 -5.34 -9.84 11.77
N THR A 162 -6.60 -10.19 12.03
CA THR A 162 -7.30 -11.28 11.33
C THR A 162 -8.20 -10.75 10.23
N PRO A 163 -8.44 -11.49 9.13
CA PRO A 163 -9.53 -11.20 8.21
C PRO A 163 -10.86 -11.07 8.94
N GLY A 164 -11.72 -10.14 8.52
CA GLY A 164 -12.98 -9.87 9.21
C GLY A 164 -12.85 -8.95 10.44
N PHE A 165 -11.67 -8.36 10.71
CA PHE A 165 -11.50 -7.42 11.83
C PHE A 165 -12.53 -6.28 11.82
N TRP A 166 -13.03 -5.90 10.67
CA TRP A 166 -14.06 -4.85 10.49
C TRP A 166 -15.45 -5.27 10.98
N LEU A 167 -15.73 -6.58 11.07
CA LEU A 167 -16.97 -7.12 11.64
C LEU A 167 -16.89 -7.29 13.16
N HIS A 168 -15.68 -7.39 13.71
CA HIS A 168 -15.40 -7.69 15.12
C HIS A 168 -14.41 -6.67 15.70
N GLN A 169 -14.60 -5.40 15.39
CA GLN A 169 -13.64 -4.33 15.69
C GLN A 169 -13.30 -4.19 17.18
N ASP A 170 -14.25 -4.48 18.06
CA ASP A 170 -14.13 -4.41 19.53
C ASP A 170 -13.29 -5.56 20.09
N THR A 171 -13.28 -6.73 19.44
CA THR A 171 -12.65 -7.96 19.93
C THR A 171 -11.54 -8.49 19.04
N ALA A 172 -11.45 -8.08 17.77
CA ALA A 172 -10.41 -8.53 16.87
C ALA A 172 -9.02 -8.36 17.49
N SER A 173 -8.25 -9.45 17.56
CA SER A 173 -6.88 -9.40 18.05
C SER A 173 -5.99 -8.66 17.06
N PHE A 174 -5.00 -7.93 17.58
CA PHE A 174 -3.93 -7.38 16.77
C PHE A 174 -2.59 -7.40 17.53
N ALA A 175 -1.52 -7.40 16.76
CA ALA A 175 -0.15 -7.20 17.23
C ALA A 175 0.47 -6.05 16.43
N VAL A 176 1.45 -5.36 17.02
CA VAL A 176 2.14 -4.24 16.40
C VAL A 176 3.62 -4.56 16.36
N CYS A 177 4.22 -4.47 15.16
CA CYS A 177 5.66 -4.63 14.92
C CYS A 177 6.20 -3.35 14.25
N ARG A 178 7.34 -2.83 14.69
CA ARG A 178 7.98 -1.66 14.09
C ARG A 178 9.08 -2.10 13.13
N PRO A 179 9.03 -1.70 11.84
CA PRO A 179 10.15 -1.92 10.93
C PRO A 179 11.32 -0.99 11.30
N ASP A 180 12.47 -1.58 11.62
CA ASP A 180 13.69 -0.86 11.95
C ASP A 180 14.61 -0.80 10.72
N VAL A 181 14.63 0.36 10.07
CA VAL A 181 15.45 0.65 8.87
C VAL A 181 16.72 1.45 9.19
N SER A 182 17.05 1.65 10.46
CA SER A 182 18.17 2.49 10.91
C SER A 182 19.55 2.02 10.41
N ALA A 183 19.67 0.75 10.01
CA ALA A 183 20.89 0.23 9.40
C ALA A 183 21.11 0.71 7.95
N PHE A 184 20.09 1.25 7.29
CA PHE A 184 20.10 1.62 5.87
C PHE A 184 19.92 3.12 5.64
N ILE A 185 19.22 3.82 6.53
CA ILE A 185 18.86 5.24 6.38
C ILE A 185 19.21 6.01 7.66
N ASN A 186 19.82 7.18 7.48
CA ASN A 186 19.96 8.18 8.53
C ASN A 186 18.74 9.11 8.52
N GLY A 187 18.02 9.18 9.63
CA GLY A 187 16.80 9.99 9.77
C GLY A 187 15.53 9.17 9.57
N PHE A 188 14.40 9.87 9.49
CA PHE A 188 13.08 9.25 9.34
C PHE A 188 12.67 9.12 7.88
N THR A 189 11.99 8.02 7.55
CA THR A 189 11.28 7.80 6.29
C THR A 189 9.94 7.14 6.57
N GLY A 190 8.88 7.60 5.92
CA GLY A 190 7.52 7.07 6.08
C GLY A 190 7.33 5.79 5.28
N LEU A 191 6.69 4.79 5.90
CA LEU A 191 6.27 3.55 5.23
C LEU A 191 5.07 3.85 4.33
N SER A 192 5.19 3.64 3.02
CA SER A 192 4.16 4.03 2.03
C SER A 192 3.28 2.85 1.60
N ASP A 193 3.83 1.64 1.45
CA ASP A 193 3.02 0.46 1.12
C ASP A 193 3.79 -0.82 1.44
N ILE A 194 3.07 -1.95 1.40
CA ILE A 194 3.62 -3.30 1.62
C ILE A 194 3.02 -4.31 0.64
N ALA A 195 3.85 -5.20 0.11
CA ALA A 195 3.42 -6.28 -0.76
C ALA A 195 4.06 -7.61 -0.38
N TYR A 196 3.27 -8.65 -0.16
CA TYR A 196 3.78 -9.98 0.10
C TYR A 196 3.69 -10.86 -1.14
N LEU A 197 4.81 -11.52 -1.48
CA LEU A 197 4.90 -12.51 -2.56
C LEU A 197 4.99 -13.92 -1.94
N PRO A 198 3.88 -14.70 -1.92
CA PRO A 198 3.81 -16.00 -1.26
C PRO A 198 4.81 -17.02 -1.79
N ASP A 199 4.98 -17.09 -3.12
CA ASP A 199 5.85 -18.07 -3.79
C ASP A 199 7.33 -17.95 -3.38
N ARG A 200 7.72 -16.80 -2.86
CA ARG A 200 9.07 -16.49 -2.41
C ARG A 200 9.20 -16.31 -0.90
N ASP A 201 8.08 -16.28 -0.21
CA ASP A 201 7.99 -15.92 1.22
C ASP A 201 8.75 -14.61 1.51
N LEU A 202 8.47 -13.59 0.68
CA LEU A 202 9.05 -12.24 0.72
C LEU A 202 7.99 -11.18 0.95
N LEU A 203 8.21 -10.33 1.94
CA LEU A 203 7.48 -9.09 2.15
C LEU A 203 8.34 -7.93 1.66
N PHE A 204 7.82 -7.17 0.73
CA PHE A 204 8.40 -5.90 0.28
C PHE A 204 7.73 -4.74 1.00
N LEU A 205 8.51 -3.70 1.28
CA LEU A 205 8.05 -2.47 1.91
C LEU A 205 8.57 -1.30 1.08
N SER A 206 7.70 -0.38 0.72
CA SER A 206 8.10 0.91 0.14
C SER A 206 8.14 1.99 1.23
N PHE A 207 9.13 2.86 1.12
CA PHE A 207 9.26 4.02 2.00
C PHE A 207 9.49 5.26 1.16
N SER A 208 8.99 6.40 1.63
CA SER A 208 9.29 7.69 1.03
C SER A 208 9.57 8.74 2.11
N THR A 209 10.54 9.62 1.82
CA THR A 209 10.78 10.79 2.64
C THR A 209 9.87 11.91 2.16
N GLU A 210 9.21 12.54 3.12
CA GLU A 210 8.32 13.67 2.89
C GLU A 210 8.44 14.62 4.08
N ASP A 211 8.58 15.91 3.79
CA ASP A 211 8.75 16.92 4.84
C ASP A 211 7.40 17.38 5.39
N THR A 212 6.75 16.51 6.17
CA THR A 212 5.46 16.78 6.82
C THR A 212 5.49 16.38 8.30
N THR A 213 4.74 17.14 9.12
CA THR A 213 4.63 16.90 10.57
C THR A 213 3.29 16.31 10.99
N ASN A 214 2.41 16.00 10.04
CA ASN A 214 1.09 15.41 10.29
C ASN A 214 0.63 14.56 9.09
N ALA A 215 -0.46 13.82 9.27
CA ALA A 215 -1.02 12.91 8.29
C ALA A 215 -2.06 13.56 7.34
N TYR A 216 -2.15 14.88 7.29
CA TYR A 216 -3.14 15.60 6.47
C TYR A 216 -2.54 16.51 5.40
N ASP A 217 -1.40 17.14 5.70
CA ASP A 217 -0.73 18.07 4.80
C ASP A 217 0.30 17.34 3.95
N ASP A 218 0.43 17.76 2.69
CA ASP A 218 1.42 17.26 1.75
C ASP A 218 2.75 18.01 1.97
N GLY A 219 3.87 17.29 1.90
CA GLY A 219 5.22 17.84 2.10
C GLY A 219 6.07 17.81 0.83
N THR A 220 7.29 18.32 0.93
CA THR A 220 8.25 18.22 -0.18
C THR A 220 8.65 16.76 -0.39
N ILE A 221 8.49 16.26 -1.63
CA ILE A 221 8.86 14.91 -2.02
C ILE A 221 10.37 14.75 -1.99
N GLY A 222 10.85 13.75 -1.27
CA GLY A 222 12.26 13.40 -1.18
C GLY A 222 12.62 12.12 -1.93
N LEU A 223 13.20 11.15 -1.23
CA LEU A 223 13.64 9.88 -1.78
C LEU A 223 12.64 8.77 -1.51
N SER A 224 12.52 7.85 -2.45
CA SER A 224 11.77 6.60 -2.27
C SER A 224 12.72 5.40 -2.21
N TYR A 225 12.33 4.39 -1.42
CA TYR A 225 13.13 3.21 -1.12
C TYR A 225 12.28 1.95 -1.22
N ILE A 226 12.91 0.82 -1.53
CA ILE A 226 12.33 -0.51 -1.38
C ILE A 226 13.18 -1.32 -0.43
N ALA A 227 12.54 -1.89 0.59
CA ALA A 227 13.14 -2.86 1.50
C ALA A 227 12.43 -4.21 1.36
N TRP A 228 13.08 -5.29 1.86
CA TRP A 228 12.47 -6.63 1.84
C TRP A 228 12.77 -7.41 3.11
N ILE A 229 11.82 -8.27 3.48
CA ILE A 229 11.89 -9.19 4.62
C ILE A 229 11.58 -10.60 4.12
N SER A 230 12.55 -11.51 4.20
CA SER A 230 12.32 -12.92 3.96
C SER A 230 11.72 -13.62 5.17
N LYS A 231 10.83 -14.60 4.95
CA LYS A 231 10.13 -15.33 6.01
C LYS A 231 9.46 -14.40 7.04
N PRO A 232 8.61 -13.47 6.58
CA PRO A 232 8.10 -12.38 7.41
C PRO A 232 7.26 -12.88 8.59
N ALA A 233 6.53 -13.99 8.48
CA ALA A 233 5.65 -14.48 9.54
C ALA A 233 6.37 -14.63 10.89
N GLY A 234 7.60 -15.17 10.88
CA GLY A 234 8.42 -15.29 12.10
C GLY A 234 8.99 -13.96 12.58
N LYS A 235 9.45 -13.11 11.65
CA LYS A 235 10.09 -11.83 11.97
C LYS A 235 9.11 -10.77 12.48
N LEU A 236 7.86 -10.81 12.03
CA LEU A 236 6.80 -9.88 12.44
C LEU A 236 6.13 -10.26 13.77
N SER A 237 6.50 -11.39 14.37
CA SER A 237 5.94 -11.83 15.68
C SER A 237 6.49 -11.04 16.87
N GLY A 238 7.61 -10.34 16.70
CA GLY A 238 8.23 -9.49 17.72
C GLY A 238 7.77 -8.03 17.66
N PRO A 239 8.17 -7.20 18.64
CA PRO A 239 7.83 -5.77 18.67
C PRO A 239 8.57 -4.95 17.60
N THR A 240 9.66 -5.50 17.04
CA THR A 240 10.44 -4.87 15.96
C THR A 240 10.88 -5.92 14.95
N CYS A 241 10.99 -5.53 13.70
CA CYS A 241 11.56 -6.36 12.64
C CYS A 241 12.59 -5.56 11.84
N LYS A 242 13.60 -6.25 11.31
CA LYS A 242 14.64 -5.64 10.47
C LYS A 242 14.52 -6.18 9.05
N PRO A 243 14.49 -5.32 8.03
CA PRO A 243 14.63 -5.76 6.66
C PRO A 243 15.96 -6.47 6.43
N ASP A 244 15.97 -7.42 5.49
CA ASP A 244 17.17 -8.13 5.07
C ASP A 244 18.02 -7.28 4.12
N GLY A 245 17.41 -6.29 3.47
CA GLY A 245 18.06 -5.32 2.61
C GLY A 245 17.14 -4.17 2.25
N MET A 246 17.73 -3.12 1.70
CA MET A 246 17.04 -1.92 1.26
C MET A 246 17.84 -1.23 0.15
N ILE A 247 17.15 -0.61 -0.79
CA ILE A 247 17.73 0.18 -1.88
C ILE A 247 17.08 1.53 -1.98
N VAL A 248 17.82 2.49 -2.52
CA VAL A 248 17.32 3.81 -2.91
C VAL A 248 16.92 3.74 -4.39
N LEU A 249 15.68 4.06 -4.72
CA LEU A 249 15.17 3.89 -6.09
C LEU A 249 15.86 4.79 -7.11
N ARG A 250 16.25 6.01 -6.75
CA ARG A 250 17.00 6.90 -7.64
C ARG A 250 18.35 6.33 -8.08
N ASP A 251 18.96 5.44 -7.25
CA ASP A 251 20.23 4.80 -7.58
C ASP A 251 20.04 3.63 -8.58
N VAL A 252 18.80 3.13 -8.70
CA VAL A 252 18.42 2.14 -9.72
C VAL A 252 18.15 2.83 -11.06
N SER A 253 17.44 3.98 -11.05
CA SER A 253 17.16 4.76 -12.26
C SER A 253 16.84 6.22 -11.93
N PRO A 254 17.33 7.18 -12.74
CA PRO A 254 16.93 8.58 -12.63
C PRO A 254 15.45 8.83 -12.90
N ALA A 255 14.71 7.85 -13.45
CA ALA A 255 13.25 7.92 -13.60
C ALA A 255 12.52 8.09 -12.27
N PHE A 256 13.15 7.74 -11.14
CA PHE A 256 12.59 7.89 -9.80
C PHE A 256 12.90 9.24 -9.14
N ASN A 257 13.58 10.15 -9.81
CA ASN A 257 13.82 11.49 -9.26
C ASN A 257 12.50 12.27 -9.13
N GLY A 258 12.21 12.74 -7.92
CA GLY A 258 10.97 13.47 -7.62
C GLY A 258 9.71 12.60 -7.67
N GLN A 259 9.83 11.27 -7.56
CA GLN A 259 8.70 10.35 -7.52
C GLN A 259 8.41 9.93 -6.07
N LYS A 260 7.21 10.20 -5.60
CA LYS A 260 6.69 9.65 -4.34
C LYS A 260 6.03 8.31 -4.65
N ILE A 261 6.69 7.22 -4.27
CA ILE A 261 6.12 5.89 -4.43
C ILE A 261 5.13 5.66 -3.29
N GLU A 262 3.87 5.42 -3.66
CA GLU A 262 2.77 5.21 -2.74
C GLU A 262 2.22 3.78 -2.80
N GLY A 263 2.15 3.19 -4.01
CA GLY A 263 1.66 1.82 -4.18
C GLY A 263 2.75 0.85 -4.61
N LEU A 264 2.65 -0.38 -4.11
CA LEU A 264 3.60 -1.47 -4.36
C LEU A 264 2.87 -2.80 -4.57
N CYS A 265 3.18 -3.48 -5.66
CA CYS A 265 2.75 -4.85 -5.93
C CYS A 265 3.94 -5.70 -6.35
N ALA A 266 3.98 -6.96 -5.94
CA ALA A 266 5.00 -7.92 -6.31
C ALA A 266 4.37 -9.10 -7.04
N THR A 267 4.95 -9.48 -8.19
CA THR A 267 4.52 -10.65 -8.98
C THR A 267 5.72 -11.54 -9.31
N PRO A 268 5.51 -12.86 -9.55
CA PRO A 268 6.53 -13.68 -10.15
C PRO A 268 6.95 -13.08 -11.51
N GLY A 269 8.25 -12.93 -11.71
CA GLY A 269 8.82 -12.50 -12.99
C GLY A 269 9.30 -13.69 -13.82
N PRO A 270 9.81 -13.44 -15.05
CA PRO A 270 10.45 -14.48 -15.85
C PRO A 270 11.75 -14.96 -15.19
N ASP A 271 12.19 -16.17 -15.57
CA ASP A 271 13.50 -16.74 -15.15
C ASP A 271 13.73 -16.72 -13.64
N ASP A 272 12.69 -17.06 -12.88
CA ASP A 272 12.73 -17.13 -11.41
C ASP A 272 12.94 -15.77 -10.70
N SER A 273 12.84 -14.65 -11.43
CA SER A 273 12.92 -13.29 -10.91
C SER A 273 11.61 -12.85 -10.22
N VAL A 274 11.66 -11.70 -9.56
CA VAL A 274 10.48 -10.99 -9.03
C VAL A 274 10.31 -9.69 -9.81
N THR A 275 9.09 -9.37 -10.21
CA THR A 275 8.76 -8.05 -10.76
C THR A 275 8.02 -7.24 -9.70
N LEU A 276 8.51 -6.04 -9.40
CA LEU A 276 7.80 -5.06 -8.60
C LEU A 276 7.12 -4.06 -9.52
N HIS A 277 5.86 -3.80 -9.24
CA HIS A 277 5.04 -2.78 -9.89
C HIS A 277 4.78 -1.68 -8.88
N LEU A 278 5.17 -0.46 -9.22
CA LEU A 278 5.10 0.69 -8.34
C LEU A 278 4.15 1.74 -8.91
N VAL A 279 3.42 2.39 -8.02
CA VAL A 279 2.56 3.53 -8.31
C VAL A 279 3.15 4.76 -7.64
N ALA A 280 3.20 5.87 -8.37
CA ALA A 280 3.63 7.16 -7.83
C ALA A 280 2.55 8.22 -8.06
N ASP A 281 2.26 8.99 -7.03
CA ASP A 281 1.56 10.27 -7.13
C ASP A 281 2.54 11.42 -6.89
N ASN A 282 2.54 12.39 -7.78
CA ASN A 282 3.39 13.57 -7.72
C ASN A 282 2.56 14.86 -7.74
N ASP A 283 1.28 14.81 -7.38
CA ASP A 283 0.33 15.93 -7.41
C ASP A 283 0.21 16.61 -8.79
N SER A 284 0.68 15.93 -9.85
CA SER A 284 0.65 16.45 -11.22
C SER A 284 -0.66 16.21 -11.97
N GLY A 285 -1.60 15.49 -11.33
CA GLY A 285 -2.88 15.09 -11.93
C GLY A 285 -2.82 13.79 -12.74
N ASP A 286 -1.67 13.11 -12.74
CA ASP A 286 -1.44 11.83 -13.42
C ASP A 286 -0.82 10.83 -12.47
N THR A 287 -1.03 9.55 -12.73
CA THR A 287 -0.40 8.45 -11.98
C THR A 287 0.81 7.92 -12.72
N GLY A 288 1.98 7.91 -12.08
CA GLY A 288 3.18 7.23 -12.57
C GLY A 288 3.13 5.73 -12.27
N LEU A 289 3.49 4.90 -13.25
CA LEU A 289 3.66 3.45 -13.08
C LEU A 289 5.10 3.07 -13.40
N PHE A 290 5.71 2.21 -12.59
CA PHE A 290 7.09 1.77 -12.77
C PHE A 290 7.21 0.27 -12.58
N GLU A 291 8.10 -0.36 -13.33
CA GLU A 291 8.45 -1.77 -13.16
C GLU A 291 9.93 -1.92 -12.84
N LEU A 292 10.22 -2.72 -11.83
CA LEU A 292 11.56 -3.17 -11.45
C LEU A 292 11.64 -4.69 -11.54
N ARG A 293 12.81 -5.21 -11.88
CA ARG A 293 13.12 -6.64 -11.83
C ARG A 293 14.20 -6.91 -10.80
N LEU A 294 13.92 -7.90 -9.94
CA LEU A 294 14.83 -8.40 -8.92
C LEU A 294 15.24 -9.83 -9.30
N VAL A 295 16.54 -10.09 -9.34
CA VAL A 295 17.14 -11.40 -9.68
C VAL A 295 17.92 -11.94 -8.50
#